data_08bcf737a84982f33a3f311d1e2760ea
#
_entry.id   08bcf737a84982f33a3f311d1e2760ea
#
_cell.length_a   1.000
_cell.length_b   1.000
_cell.length_c   1.000
_cell.angle_alpha   90.00
_cell.angle_beta   90.00
_cell.angle_gamma   90.00
#
_symmetry.space_group_name_H-M   'P 1'
#
loop_
_entity.id
_entity.type
_entity.pdbx_description
1 polymer ?
#
loop_
_entity_poly.entity_id
_entity_poly.type
_entity_poly.pdbx_seq_one_letter_code
_entity_poly.pdbx_strand_id
1 'polypeptide(L)'
;MLKPLKIGNLEAKLPIVQGGMGVGVSRSSLAGAVAKEGGIGVISAAQIGYDEPDWDTNQLEPHMRALDKHIKRAKEISDGGIIGVNIMAVTNHYEEYVKQCIKSGADMIITGAGLPMELPQAAAGSDIKLVPIVSSKKAANIILKRWDKKHQIAPDAVVIEGPLAGGHLGFKPKELVDIDICAYDDEIKKIMEVVKPYEEKYEKHIPIIVGGGISDKEKMQHYLDLDADGVQIATAFVTTEECDADIRYKEAYINAKEEDIIIVQSPVGLPGRAINNAFMKRVKAEGRIAPKHCHRCMEACNPAETLYCITEGLVNAVKGNVNDALLFCGADAWKADRIKTVKEVIEEFTK
;
A
#
# COMPACT_ATOMS: atom_id res chain seq x y z
N MET A 1 19.27 -9.19 17.22
CA MET A 1 19.50 -8.44 15.95
C MET A 1 18.45 -8.94 14.97
N LEU A 2 17.70 -8.06 14.32
CA LEU A 2 16.68 -8.43 13.33
C LEU A 2 17.35 -9.12 12.12
N LYS A 3 16.68 -10.11 11.54
CA LYS A 3 17.17 -10.79 10.34
C LYS A 3 16.92 -9.90 9.12
N PRO A 4 17.85 -9.81 8.15
CA PRO A 4 17.59 -9.16 6.86
C PRO A 4 16.43 -9.82 6.11
N LEU A 5 15.63 -9.00 5.40
CA LEU A 5 14.57 -9.52 4.52
C LEU A 5 15.15 -9.80 3.13
N LYS A 6 15.04 -11.06 2.70
CA LYS A 6 15.50 -11.50 1.37
C LYS A 6 14.33 -11.80 0.45
N ILE A 7 14.31 -11.19 -0.73
CA ILE A 7 13.30 -11.42 -1.78
C ILE A 7 14.05 -11.76 -3.08
N GLY A 8 14.22 -13.05 -3.35
CA GLY A 8 15.09 -13.51 -4.43
C GLY A 8 16.54 -13.05 -4.21
N ASN A 9 17.06 -12.27 -5.15
CA ASN A 9 18.40 -11.66 -5.08
C ASN A 9 18.45 -10.30 -4.37
N LEU A 10 17.32 -9.78 -3.92
CA LEU A 10 17.26 -8.53 -3.15
C LEU A 10 17.43 -8.84 -1.66
N GLU A 11 18.19 -8.00 -0.95
CA GLU A 11 18.38 -8.13 0.51
C GLU A 11 18.26 -6.75 1.17
N ALA A 12 17.17 -6.54 1.92
CA ALA A 12 17.01 -5.37 2.79
C ALA A 12 17.62 -5.65 4.16
N LYS A 13 18.37 -4.69 4.70
CA LYS A 13 19.05 -4.82 6.01
C LYS A 13 18.06 -5.04 7.16
N LEU A 14 16.86 -4.49 7.03
CA LEU A 14 15.78 -4.56 8.01
C LEU A 14 14.56 -5.28 7.41
N PRO A 15 13.82 -6.08 8.21
CA PRO A 15 12.61 -6.76 7.76
C PRO A 15 11.40 -5.81 7.73
N ILE A 16 11.58 -4.58 7.25
CA ILE A 16 10.58 -3.53 7.21
C ILE A 16 10.33 -3.11 5.76
N VAL A 17 9.07 -3.22 5.33
CA VAL A 17 8.58 -2.70 4.06
C VAL A 17 7.66 -1.51 4.36
N GLN A 18 7.93 -0.36 3.79
CA GLN A 18 6.99 0.76 3.89
C GLN A 18 5.82 0.51 2.96
N GLY A 19 4.60 0.53 3.48
CA GLY A 19 3.39 0.34 2.68
C GLY A 19 3.17 1.48 1.70
N GLY A 20 2.85 1.15 0.43
CA GLY A 20 2.55 2.15 -0.58
C GLY A 20 1.26 2.91 -0.26
N MET A 21 1.32 4.22 -0.11
CA MET A 21 0.19 5.08 0.27
C MET A 21 -0.13 6.09 -0.83
N GLY A 22 -1.26 5.89 -1.49
CA GLY A 22 -1.83 6.80 -2.51
C GLY A 22 -2.86 7.76 -1.89
N VAL A 23 -3.10 8.87 -2.52
CA VAL A 23 -2.46 9.49 -3.68
C VAL A 23 -1.34 10.38 -3.17
N GLY A 24 -0.12 10.20 -3.70
CA GLY A 24 0.98 11.13 -3.45
C GLY A 24 1.56 11.17 -2.03
N VAL A 25 1.08 10.33 -1.09
CA VAL A 25 1.58 10.26 0.29
C VAL A 25 2.95 9.58 0.33
N SER A 26 3.12 8.50 -0.42
CA SER A 26 4.44 7.88 -0.62
C SER A 26 4.91 8.05 -2.06
N ARG A 27 5.78 9.00 -2.27
CA ARG A 27 6.52 9.25 -3.51
C ARG A 27 8.03 9.03 -3.27
N SER A 28 8.85 9.76 -3.99
CA SER A 28 10.30 9.58 -3.97
C SER A 28 10.97 9.93 -2.65
N SER A 29 10.47 10.94 -1.94
CA SER A 29 11.10 11.39 -0.70
C SER A 29 10.97 10.33 0.39
N LEU A 30 9.75 9.91 0.69
CA LEU A 30 9.49 8.89 1.69
C LEU A 30 10.12 7.54 1.32
N ALA A 31 9.83 7.04 0.11
CA ALA A 31 10.34 5.74 -0.30
C ALA A 31 11.88 5.69 -0.33
N GLY A 32 12.53 6.74 -0.84
CA GLY A 32 13.98 6.86 -0.84
C GLY A 32 14.58 6.89 0.57
N ALA A 33 13.96 7.64 1.49
CA ALA A 33 14.41 7.73 2.89
C ALA A 33 14.31 6.38 3.62
N VAL A 34 13.18 5.67 3.48
CA VAL A 34 13.02 4.33 4.09
C VAL A 34 14.06 3.34 3.55
N ALA A 35 14.28 3.34 2.25
CA ALA A 35 15.26 2.46 1.62
C ALA A 35 16.70 2.79 2.06
N LYS A 36 17.02 4.08 2.23
CA LYS A 36 18.32 4.55 2.75
C LYS A 36 18.59 4.05 4.16
N GLU A 37 17.57 4.01 5.01
CA GLU A 37 17.67 3.50 6.39
C GLU A 37 17.66 1.96 6.47
N GLY A 38 17.65 1.26 5.32
CA GLY A 38 17.81 -0.19 5.22
C GLY A 38 16.52 -1.00 5.18
N GLY A 39 15.36 -0.35 5.14
CA GLY A 39 14.08 -0.99 4.81
C GLY A 39 13.84 -1.07 3.30
N ILE A 40 12.63 -1.43 2.90
CA ILE A 40 12.17 -1.37 1.51
C ILE A 40 11.23 -0.18 1.37
N GLY A 41 11.62 0.82 0.55
CA GLY A 41 10.78 1.97 0.25
C GLY A 41 9.81 1.68 -0.89
N VAL A 42 8.54 2.11 -0.75
CA VAL A 42 7.51 1.80 -1.74
C VAL A 42 6.77 3.05 -2.21
N ILE A 43 6.84 3.31 -3.50
CA ILE A 43 6.10 4.38 -4.16
C ILE A 43 4.69 3.90 -4.47
N SER A 44 3.65 4.70 -4.20
CA SER A 44 2.30 4.42 -4.68
C SER A 44 2.08 5.01 -6.07
N ALA A 45 1.70 4.15 -7.01
CA ALA A 45 1.39 4.57 -8.39
C ALA A 45 0.00 5.22 -8.54
N ALA A 46 -0.86 5.11 -7.51
CA ALA A 46 -2.23 5.64 -7.56
C ALA A 46 -2.23 7.13 -7.85
N GLN A 47 -2.71 7.52 -9.05
CA GLN A 47 -2.80 8.91 -9.51
C GLN A 47 -1.50 9.72 -9.31
N ILE A 48 -0.35 9.07 -9.46
CA ILE A 48 0.98 9.65 -9.13
C ILE A 48 1.29 10.95 -9.87
N GLY A 49 0.70 11.15 -11.06
CA GLY A 49 0.85 12.36 -11.88
C GLY A 49 -0.16 13.47 -11.59
N TYR A 50 -0.84 13.47 -10.42
CA TYR A 50 -1.88 14.43 -10.08
C TYR A 50 -1.44 15.90 -10.06
N ASP A 51 -0.17 16.19 -10.05
CA ASP A 51 0.45 17.52 -10.09
C ASP A 51 1.14 17.83 -11.43
N GLU A 52 1.05 16.94 -12.43
CA GLU A 52 1.52 17.18 -13.77
C GLU A 52 0.55 18.15 -14.52
N PRO A 53 1.06 19.03 -15.40
CA PRO A 53 0.25 20.08 -16.02
C PRO A 53 -0.94 19.61 -16.84
N ASP A 54 -0.84 18.43 -17.44
CA ASP A 54 -1.83 17.82 -18.33
C ASP A 54 -2.65 16.69 -17.68
N TRP A 55 -2.58 16.56 -16.36
CA TRP A 55 -3.26 15.49 -15.59
C TRP A 55 -4.77 15.43 -15.85
N ASP A 56 -5.45 16.59 -15.98
CA ASP A 56 -6.88 16.65 -16.18
C ASP A 56 -7.31 16.28 -17.60
N THR A 57 -6.41 16.34 -18.57
CA THR A 57 -6.69 16.15 -20.00
C THR A 57 -6.13 14.84 -20.56
N ASN A 58 -5.11 14.28 -19.94
CA ASN A 58 -4.45 13.05 -20.35
C ASN A 58 -4.44 12.04 -19.20
N GLN A 59 -4.95 10.83 -19.45
CA GLN A 59 -5.15 9.81 -18.41
C GLN A 59 -3.93 8.91 -18.18
N LEU A 60 -2.93 8.93 -19.03
CA LEU A 60 -1.80 8.01 -18.98
C LEU A 60 -0.44 8.72 -18.86
N GLU A 61 -0.13 9.58 -19.82
CA GLU A 61 1.21 10.18 -19.94
C GLU A 61 1.69 10.93 -18.70
N PRO A 62 0.85 11.74 -17.99
CA PRO A 62 1.26 12.40 -16.75
C PRO A 62 1.72 11.40 -15.69
N HIS A 63 1.03 10.27 -15.59
CA HIS A 63 1.36 9.22 -14.63
C HIS A 63 2.65 8.50 -15.00
N MET A 64 2.88 8.24 -16.27
CA MET A 64 4.11 7.59 -16.74
C MET A 64 5.34 8.48 -16.50
N ARG A 65 5.24 9.79 -16.79
CA ARG A 65 6.31 10.76 -16.51
C ARG A 65 6.59 10.88 -15.01
N ALA A 66 5.54 11.03 -14.21
CA ALA A 66 5.67 11.14 -12.75
C ALA A 66 6.26 9.86 -12.15
N LEU A 67 5.83 8.68 -12.62
CA LEU A 67 6.33 7.40 -12.15
C LEU A 67 7.83 7.25 -12.43
N ASP A 68 8.26 7.55 -13.66
CA ASP A 68 9.68 7.56 -14.05
C ASP A 68 10.51 8.51 -13.16
N LYS A 69 10.05 9.74 -13.02
CA LYS A 69 10.67 10.78 -12.19
C LYS A 69 10.83 10.31 -10.74
N HIS A 70 9.76 9.81 -10.13
CA HIS A 70 9.76 9.44 -8.72
C HIS A 70 10.56 8.17 -8.45
N ILE A 71 10.53 7.16 -9.33
CA ILE A 71 11.37 5.96 -9.18
C ILE A 71 12.84 6.34 -9.24
N LYS A 72 13.29 7.07 -10.26
CA LYS A 72 14.67 7.52 -10.41
C LYS A 72 15.13 8.34 -9.21
N ARG A 73 14.29 9.29 -8.77
CA ARG A 73 14.61 10.13 -7.61
C ARG A 73 14.70 9.33 -6.31
N ALA A 74 13.79 8.37 -6.09
CA ALA A 74 13.87 7.48 -4.92
C ALA A 74 15.15 6.63 -4.92
N LYS A 75 15.55 6.12 -6.09
CA LYS A 75 16.83 5.40 -6.27
C LYS A 75 18.04 6.26 -5.92
N GLU A 76 18.05 7.52 -6.33
CA GLU A 76 19.12 8.48 -5.95
C GLU A 76 19.17 8.71 -4.44
N ILE A 77 18.00 8.94 -3.79
CA ILE A 77 17.92 9.19 -2.34
C ILE A 77 18.33 7.96 -1.55
N SER A 78 17.93 6.78 -2.00
CA SER A 78 18.15 5.50 -1.30
C SER A 78 19.62 5.05 -1.26
N ASP A 79 20.47 5.60 -2.10
CA ASP A 79 21.89 5.23 -2.20
C ASP A 79 22.10 3.71 -2.33
N GLY A 80 21.43 3.11 -3.31
CA GLY A 80 21.48 1.67 -3.57
C GLY A 80 20.46 0.82 -2.77
N GLY A 81 19.56 1.45 -2.04
CA GLY A 81 18.45 0.78 -1.35
C GLY A 81 17.37 0.25 -2.31
N ILE A 82 16.48 -0.58 -1.80
CA ILE A 82 15.45 -1.28 -2.57
C ILE A 82 14.20 -0.39 -2.69
N ILE A 83 13.76 -0.15 -3.93
CA ILE A 83 12.56 0.64 -4.25
C ILE A 83 11.51 -0.23 -4.93
N GLY A 84 10.39 -0.41 -4.24
CA GLY A 84 9.19 -1.02 -4.79
C GLY A 84 8.18 0.01 -5.30
N VAL A 85 7.22 -0.48 -6.10
CA VAL A 85 6.06 0.31 -6.53
C VAL A 85 4.78 -0.46 -6.22
N ASN A 86 3.86 0.19 -5.51
CA ASN A 86 2.53 -0.34 -5.28
C ASN A 86 1.58 0.08 -6.41
N ILE A 87 0.93 -0.90 -7.06
CA ILE A 87 -0.05 -0.69 -8.13
C ILE A 87 -1.35 -1.42 -7.75
N MET A 88 -2.48 -0.73 -7.77
CA MET A 88 -3.77 -1.37 -7.54
C MET A 88 -4.19 -2.18 -8.78
N ALA A 89 -4.61 -3.43 -8.60
CA ALA A 89 -5.03 -4.31 -9.70
C ALA A 89 -6.23 -3.77 -10.51
N VAL A 90 -7.05 -2.90 -9.89
CA VAL A 90 -8.23 -2.27 -10.53
C VAL A 90 -7.90 -0.95 -11.26
N THR A 91 -6.65 -0.53 -11.29
CA THR A 91 -6.23 0.70 -11.97
C THR A 91 -6.37 0.55 -13.48
N ASN A 92 -6.97 1.57 -14.15
CA ASN A 92 -6.93 1.65 -15.60
C ASN A 92 -5.48 1.68 -16.09
N HIS A 93 -5.21 1.08 -17.25
CA HIS A 93 -3.86 1.01 -17.82
C HIS A 93 -2.85 0.27 -16.92
N TYR A 94 -3.31 -0.74 -16.17
CA TYR A 94 -2.47 -1.50 -15.25
C TYR A 94 -1.17 -2.02 -15.88
N GLU A 95 -1.25 -2.57 -17.09
CA GLU A 95 -0.10 -3.12 -17.81
C GLU A 95 0.94 -2.04 -18.16
N GLU A 96 0.50 -0.85 -18.53
CA GLU A 96 1.35 0.30 -18.84
C GLU A 96 2.11 0.77 -17.59
N TYR A 97 1.44 0.78 -16.41
CA TYR A 97 2.11 1.05 -15.14
C TYR A 97 3.20 0.02 -14.82
N VAL A 98 2.91 -1.27 -15.01
CA VAL A 98 3.89 -2.35 -14.81
C VAL A 98 5.10 -2.17 -15.73
N LYS A 99 4.87 -1.94 -17.02
CA LYS A 99 5.94 -1.70 -18.02
C LYS A 99 6.77 -0.46 -17.68
N GLN A 100 6.12 0.61 -17.22
CA GLN A 100 6.83 1.82 -16.82
C GLN A 100 7.70 1.59 -15.58
N CYS A 101 7.22 0.84 -14.58
CA CYS A 101 8.03 0.47 -13.41
C CYS A 101 9.31 -0.27 -13.81
N ILE A 102 9.18 -1.25 -14.70
CA ILE A 102 10.33 -2.01 -15.23
C ILE A 102 11.30 -1.08 -15.97
N LYS A 103 10.80 -0.26 -16.89
CA LYS A 103 11.59 0.70 -17.67
C LYS A 103 12.33 1.71 -16.77
N SER A 104 11.70 2.13 -15.68
CA SER A 104 12.27 3.12 -14.75
C SER A 104 13.23 2.52 -13.72
N GLY A 105 13.37 1.18 -13.67
CA GLY A 105 14.31 0.48 -12.80
C GLY A 105 13.80 0.27 -11.36
N ALA A 106 12.49 0.10 -11.16
CA ALA A 106 11.97 -0.38 -9.89
C ALA A 106 12.45 -1.81 -9.60
N ASP A 107 12.67 -2.16 -8.33
CA ASP A 107 13.13 -3.48 -7.95
C ASP A 107 12.00 -4.49 -7.79
N MET A 108 10.80 -4.01 -7.42
CA MET A 108 9.63 -4.86 -7.23
C MET A 108 8.32 -4.14 -7.50
N ILE A 109 7.29 -4.93 -7.81
CA ILE A 109 5.89 -4.49 -7.90
C ILE A 109 5.10 -5.20 -6.82
N ILE A 110 4.41 -4.41 -5.98
CA ILE A 110 3.51 -4.88 -4.94
C ILE A 110 2.09 -4.58 -5.39
N THR A 111 1.23 -5.58 -5.54
CA THR A 111 -0.11 -5.37 -6.10
C THR A 111 -1.21 -5.93 -5.21
N GLY A 112 -2.19 -5.08 -4.91
CA GLY A 112 -3.41 -5.38 -4.16
C GLY A 112 -4.63 -4.66 -4.73
N ALA A 113 -5.67 -4.46 -3.92
CA ALA A 113 -6.96 -3.89 -4.33
C ALA A 113 -7.55 -4.63 -5.55
N GLY A 114 -7.64 -5.95 -5.43
CA GLY A 114 -8.01 -6.91 -6.45
C GLY A 114 -7.00 -8.05 -6.55
N LEU A 115 -7.31 -9.07 -7.36
CA LEU A 115 -6.42 -10.21 -7.57
C LEU A 115 -5.53 -9.96 -8.80
N PRO A 116 -4.20 -9.84 -8.66
CA PRO A 116 -3.29 -9.49 -9.77
C PRO A 116 -3.00 -10.69 -10.68
N MET A 117 -4.04 -11.19 -11.35
CA MET A 117 -3.98 -12.42 -12.13
C MET A 117 -3.04 -12.34 -13.33
N GLU A 118 -2.92 -11.16 -13.92
CA GLU A 118 -2.16 -10.95 -15.15
C GLU A 118 -0.81 -10.24 -14.91
N LEU A 119 -0.44 -9.98 -13.64
CA LEU A 119 0.85 -9.35 -13.31
C LEU A 119 2.05 -10.11 -13.89
N PRO A 120 2.11 -11.47 -13.83
CA PRO A 120 3.21 -12.21 -14.43
C PRO A 120 3.34 -12.00 -15.94
N GLN A 121 2.21 -11.87 -16.65
CA GLN A 121 2.21 -11.61 -18.09
C GLN A 121 2.67 -10.19 -18.40
N ALA A 122 2.20 -9.20 -17.64
CA ALA A 122 2.59 -7.79 -17.80
C ALA A 122 4.09 -7.56 -17.54
N ALA A 123 4.69 -8.37 -16.64
CA ALA A 123 6.10 -8.29 -16.26
C ALA A 123 7.01 -9.29 -17.00
N ALA A 124 6.48 -10.03 -17.97
CA ALA A 124 7.22 -11.09 -18.66
C ALA A 124 8.52 -10.59 -19.29
N GLY A 125 9.61 -11.36 -19.11
CA GLY A 125 10.93 -11.02 -19.63
C GLY A 125 11.74 -10.01 -18.81
N SER A 126 11.25 -9.66 -17.60
CA SER A 126 11.98 -8.81 -16.66
C SER A 126 12.38 -9.57 -15.38
N ASP A 127 13.36 -9.03 -14.65
CA ASP A 127 13.82 -9.57 -13.36
C ASP A 127 13.14 -8.90 -12.16
N ILE A 128 12.15 -8.02 -12.39
CA ILE A 128 11.42 -7.30 -11.35
C ILE A 128 10.70 -8.29 -10.43
N LYS A 129 10.74 -8.05 -9.12
CA LYS A 129 10.09 -8.96 -8.15
C LYS A 129 8.59 -8.72 -8.10
N LEU A 130 7.82 -9.80 -8.13
CA LEU A 130 6.36 -9.78 -8.18
C LEU A 130 5.78 -10.20 -6.82
N VAL A 131 5.08 -9.26 -6.18
CA VAL A 131 4.61 -9.40 -4.80
C VAL A 131 3.10 -9.13 -4.72
N PRO A 132 2.25 -10.16 -4.70
CA PRO A 132 0.82 -9.97 -4.49
C PRO A 132 0.50 -9.67 -3.03
N ILE A 133 -0.56 -8.86 -2.81
CA ILE A 133 -1.17 -8.64 -1.51
C ILE A 133 -2.40 -9.55 -1.38
N VAL A 134 -2.51 -10.25 -0.26
CA VAL A 134 -3.65 -11.11 0.08
C VAL A 134 -4.15 -10.82 1.48
N SER A 135 -5.44 -11.05 1.75
CA SER A 135 -6.03 -10.91 3.09
C SER A 135 -6.63 -12.22 3.59
N SER A 136 -6.55 -13.30 2.81
CA SER A 136 -7.11 -14.60 3.17
C SER A 136 -6.46 -15.77 2.47
N LYS A 137 -6.52 -16.96 3.09
CA LYS A 137 -6.15 -18.26 2.49
C LYS A 137 -6.79 -18.46 1.12
N LYS A 138 -8.06 -18.07 0.97
CA LYS A 138 -8.79 -18.20 -0.30
C LYS A 138 -8.15 -17.35 -1.40
N ALA A 139 -7.82 -16.10 -1.12
CA ALA A 139 -7.17 -15.20 -2.09
C ALA A 139 -5.79 -15.73 -2.47
N ALA A 140 -4.98 -16.14 -1.49
CA ALA A 140 -3.67 -16.76 -1.72
C ALA A 140 -3.76 -17.97 -2.65
N ASN A 141 -4.66 -18.92 -2.35
CA ASN A 141 -4.88 -20.10 -3.20
C ASN A 141 -5.24 -19.74 -4.65
N ILE A 142 -6.10 -18.74 -4.85
CA ILE A 142 -6.54 -18.33 -6.19
C ILE A 142 -5.36 -17.79 -6.99
N ILE A 143 -4.59 -16.87 -6.40
CA ILE A 143 -3.45 -16.22 -7.07
C ILE A 143 -2.37 -17.24 -7.38
N LEU A 144 -1.91 -18.00 -6.38
CA LEU A 144 -0.82 -18.97 -6.52
C LEU A 144 -1.18 -20.04 -7.58
N LYS A 145 -2.39 -20.60 -7.50
CA LYS A 145 -2.86 -21.58 -8.48
C LYS A 145 -2.96 -21.00 -9.90
N ARG A 146 -3.36 -19.73 -10.05
CA ARG A 146 -3.46 -19.08 -11.35
C ARG A 146 -2.08 -18.83 -11.94
N TRP A 147 -1.16 -18.27 -11.14
CA TRP A 147 0.20 -17.99 -11.57
C TRP A 147 0.95 -19.26 -11.94
N ASP A 148 0.83 -20.30 -11.12
CA ASP A 148 1.40 -21.60 -11.39
C ASP A 148 0.87 -22.22 -12.69
N LYS A 149 -0.45 -22.29 -12.86
CA LYS A 149 -1.05 -22.97 -14.02
C LYS A 149 -0.87 -22.23 -15.34
N LYS A 150 -1.03 -20.89 -15.31
CA LYS A 150 -1.02 -20.08 -16.54
C LYS A 150 0.38 -19.62 -16.93
N HIS A 151 1.19 -19.26 -15.93
CA HIS A 151 2.47 -18.60 -16.16
C HIS A 151 3.68 -19.43 -15.73
N GLN A 152 3.47 -20.55 -15.02
CA GLN A 152 4.52 -21.47 -14.52
C GLN A 152 5.53 -20.73 -13.61
N ILE A 153 5.04 -19.82 -12.78
CA ILE A 153 5.83 -19.11 -11.78
C ILE A 153 5.12 -19.10 -10.42
N ALA A 154 5.89 -18.85 -9.37
CA ALA A 154 5.40 -18.47 -8.05
C ALA A 154 5.82 -17.01 -7.72
N PRO A 155 5.11 -16.30 -6.82
CA PRO A 155 5.51 -14.98 -6.35
C PRO A 155 6.94 -14.96 -5.80
N ASP A 156 7.56 -13.77 -5.79
CA ASP A 156 8.86 -13.59 -5.15
C ASP A 156 8.74 -13.30 -3.65
N ALA A 157 7.59 -12.78 -3.21
CA ALA A 157 7.16 -12.66 -1.82
C ALA A 157 5.63 -12.55 -1.79
N VAL A 158 5.01 -12.65 -0.62
CA VAL A 158 3.57 -12.41 -0.42
C VAL A 158 3.40 -11.41 0.73
N VAL A 159 2.62 -10.35 0.50
CA VAL A 159 2.16 -9.46 1.58
C VAL A 159 0.81 -9.94 2.07
N ILE A 160 0.68 -10.16 3.38
CA ILE A 160 -0.58 -10.48 4.05
C ILE A 160 -1.09 -9.21 4.74
N GLU A 161 -2.22 -8.68 4.24
CA GLU A 161 -2.79 -7.45 4.79
C GLU A 161 -3.93 -7.76 5.76
N GLY A 162 -3.74 -7.34 7.02
CA GLY A 162 -4.64 -7.59 8.12
C GLY A 162 -5.82 -6.61 8.25
N PRO A 163 -6.81 -6.97 9.09
CA PRO A 163 -8.04 -6.18 9.27
C PRO A 163 -7.80 -4.81 9.92
N LEU A 164 -6.64 -4.58 10.54
CA LEU A 164 -6.25 -3.30 11.14
C LEU A 164 -5.52 -2.36 10.17
N ALA A 165 -5.35 -2.77 8.91
CA ALA A 165 -4.73 -1.94 7.89
C ALA A 165 -5.52 -0.66 7.60
N GLY A 166 -4.87 0.28 6.92
CA GLY A 166 -5.47 1.51 6.42
C GLY A 166 -5.88 1.40 4.94
N GLY A 167 -6.62 2.38 4.47
CA GLY A 167 -7.10 2.39 3.09
C GLY A 167 -8.16 1.33 2.83
N HIS A 168 -8.16 0.76 1.62
CA HIS A 168 -9.12 -0.28 1.24
C HIS A 168 -8.80 -1.61 1.91
N LEU A 169 -9.84 -2.26 2.42
CA LEU A 169 -9.72 -3.49 3.20
C LEU A 169 -10.36 -4.67 2.46
N GLY A 170 -9.62 -5.77 2.36
CA GLY A 170 -10.06 -7.02 1.74
C GLY A 170 -11.00 -7.87 2.60
N PHE A 171 -11.81 -7.24 3.46
CA PHE A 171 -12.70 -7.84 4.46
C PHE A 171 -14.14 -7.39 4.25
N LYS A 172 -15.11 -8.15 4.76
CA LYS A 172 -16.50 -7.69 4.82
C LYS A 172 -16.67 -6.68 5.96
N PRO A 173 -17.59 -5.69 5.83
CA PRO A 173 -17.78 -4.68 6.88
C PRO A 173 -18.00 -5.27 8.29
N LYS A 174 -18.76 -6.37 8.40
CA LYS A 174 -19.01 -7.04 9.69
C LYS A 174 -17.75 -7.67 10.33
N GLU A 175 -16.76 -8.04 9.51
CA GLU A 175 -15.49 -8.62 9.98
C GLU A 175 -14.54 -7.55 10.52
N LEU A 176 -14.88 -6.27 10.32
CA LEU A 176 -14.11 -5.10 10.75
C LEU A 176 -14.68 -4.41 11.99
N VAL A 177 -15.78 -4.92 12.56
CA VAL A 177 -16.41 -4.36 13.77
C VAL A 177 -15.82 -5.01 15.02
N ASP A 178 -15.79 -6.36 15.04
CA ASP A 178 -15.26 -7.15 16.16
C ASP A 178 -14.06 -7.94 15.67
N ILE A 179 -12.88 -7.28 15.66
CA ILE A 179 -11.66 -7.88 15.12
C ILE A 179 -11.04 -8.80 16.17
N ASP A 180 -11.01 -10.09 15.86
CA ASP A 180 -10.30 -11.10 16.64
C ASP A 180 -8.88 -11.29 16.05
N ILE A 181 -7.86 -10.76 16.74
CA ILE A 181 -6.47 -10.86 16.33
C ILE A 181 -5.98 -12.31 16.37
N CYS A 182 -6.41 -13.11 17.36
CA CYS A 182 -6.00 -14.52 17.43
C CYS A 182 -6.53 -15.33 16.22
N ALA A 183 -7.77 -15.07 15.82
CA ALA A 183 -8.33 -15.70 14.63
C ALA A 183 -7.59 -15.24 13.36
N TYR A 184 -7.08 -14.01 13.31
CA TYR A 184 -6.30 -13.51 12.21
C TYR A 184 -4.89 -14.12 12.17
N ASP A 185 -4.23 -14.31 13.29
CA ASP A 185 -2.95 -15.04 13.37
C ASP A 185 -3.07 -16.46 12.81
N ASP A 186 -4.19 -17.13 13.09
CA ASP A 186 -4.49 -18.45 12.51
C ASP A 186 -4.69 -18.38 10.99
N GLU A 187 -5.28 -17.28 10.47
CA GLU A 187 -5.42 -17.09 9.03
C GLU A 187 -4.05 -16.85 8.35
N ILE A 188 -3.16 -16.10 9.00
CA ILE A 188 -1.77 -15.93 8.55
C ILE A 188 -1.07 -17.27 8.40
N LYS A 189 -1.14 -18.13 9.44
CA LYS A 189 -0.56 -19.49 9.39
C LYS A 189 -1.14 -20.33 8.25
N LYS A 190 -2.46 -20.27 8.04
CA LYS A 190 -3.11 -20.95 6.90
C LYS A 190 -2.66 -20.43 5.55
N ILE A 191 -2.34 -19.15 5.41
CA ILE A 191 -1.78 -18.58 4.18
C ILE A 191 -0.35 -19.09 3.99
N MET A 192 0.48 -19.13 5.03
CA MET A 192 1.83 -19.71 4.98
C MET A 192 1.80 -21.18 4.52
N GLU A 193 0.85 -21.98 5.03
CA GLU A 193 0.66 -23.36 4.59
C GLU A 193 0.31 -23.49 3.10
N VAL A 194 -0.41 -22.53 2.56
CA VAL A 194 -0.75 -22.48 1.12
C VAL A 194 0.46 -22.15 0.27
N VAL A 195 1.41 -21.39 0.78
CA VAL A 195 2.63 -20.99 0.06
C VAL A 195 3.64 -22.13 -0.03
N LYS A 196 3.82 -22.92 1.04
CA LYS A 196 4.82 -24.02 1.14
C LYS A 196 4.91 -24.94 -0.07
N PRO A 197 3.82 -25.51 -0.65
CA PRO A 197 3.92 -26.38 -1.82
C PRO A 197 4.52 -25.70 -3.06
N TYR A 198 4.40 -24.35 -3.15
CA TYR A 198 4.99 -23.60 -4.26
C TYR A 198 6.47 -23.30 -4.01
N GLU A 199 6.89 -23.12 -2.76
CA GLU A 199 8.32 -23.05 -2.40
C GLU A 199 9.04 -24.34 -2.80
N GLU A 200 8.45 -25.49 -2.44
CA GLU A 200 8.98 -26.82 -2.80
C GLU A 200 9.02 -27.02 -4.32
N LYS A 201 7.91 -26.68 -5.03
CA LYS A 201 7.80 -26.85 -6.48
C LYS A 201 8.81 -26.01 -7.26
N TYR A 202 9.04 -24.77 -6.81
CA TYR A 202 9.88 -23.79 -7.51
C TYR A 202 11.28 -23.68 -6.89
N GLU A 203 11.61 -24.53 -5.89
CA GLU A 203 12.90 -24.58 -5.20
C GLU A 203 13.38 -23.20 -4.74
N LYS A 204 12.45 -22.37 -4.23
CA LYS A 204 12.75 -21.02 -3.72
C LYS A 204 11.95 -20.70 -2.47
N HIS A 205 12.55 -19.96 -1.54
CA HIS A 205 11.80 -19.34 -0.45
C HIS A 205 10.92 -18.21 -0.96
N ILE A 206 9.67 -18.15 -0.50
CA ILE A 206 8.69 -17.09 -0.81
C ILE A 206 8.40 -16.35 0.50
N PRO A 207 9.13 -15.26 0.80
CA PRO A 207 9.00 -14.55 2.06
C PRO A 207 7.57 -14.06 2.30
N ILE A 208 7.16 -14.16 3.55
CA ILE A 208 5.87 -13.67 4.04
C ILE A 208 6.07 -12.34 4.76
N ILE A 209 5.38 -11.31 4.30
CA ILE A 209 5.41 -9.96 4.86
C ILE A 209 4.03 -9.65 5.42
N VAL A 210 3.91 -9.43 6.73
CA VAL A 210 2.62 -9.15 7.37
C VAL A 210 2.44 -7.64 7.55
N GLY A 211 1.26 -7.13 7.18
CA GLY A 211 0.89 -5.72 7.34
C GLY A 211 -0.48 -5.56 8.00
N GLY A 212 -0.73 -4.37 8.53
CA GLY A 212 -1.99 -3.99 9.16
C GLY A 212 -1.92 -3.94 10.69
N GLY A 213 -2.03 -2.73 11.24
CA GLY A 213 -2.04 -2.48 12.68
C GLY A 213 -0.68 -2.58 13.36
N ILE A 214 0.42 -2.55 12.62
CA ILE A 214 1.77 -2.59 13.19
C ILE A 214 2.18 -1.15 13.52
N SER A 215 2.03 -0.79 14.79
CA SER A 215 2.27 0.57 15.28
C SER A 215 3.50 0.71 16.17
N ASP A 216 4.12 -0.41 16.58
CA ASP A 216 5.21 -0.45 17.54
C ASP A 216 6.07 -1.71 17.36
N LYS A 217 7.20 -1.74 18.06
CA LYS A 217 8.14 -2.84 18.05
C LYS A 217 7.54 -4.16 18.55
N GLU A 218 6.67 -4.13 19.55
CA GLU A 218 6.06 -5.34 20.11
C GLU A 218 5.18 -6.03 19.08
N LYS A 219 4.36 -5.27 18.36
CA LYS A 219 3.53 -5.80 17.27
C LYS A 219 4.37 -6.31 16.10
N MET A 220 5.45 -5.61 15.75
CA MET A 220 6.40 -6.12 14.77
C MET A 220 6.97 -7.46 15.20
N GLN A 221 7.46 -7.56 16.45
CA GLN A 221 8.06 -8.79 16.99
C GLN A 221 7.04 -9.93 17.04
N HIS A 222 5.78 -9.65 17.39
CA HIS A 222 4.70 -10.64 17.38
C HIS A 222 4.59 -11.37 16.03
N TYR A 223 4.60 -10.63 14.92
CA TYR A 223 4.50 -11.27 13.60
C TYR A 223 5.80 -11.96 13.17
N LEU A 224 6.96 -11.45 13.57
CA LEU A 224 8.22 -12.14 13.33
C LEU A 224 8.29 -13.45 14.14
N ASP A 225 7.72 -13.49 15.35
CA ASP A 225 7.60 -14.71 16.18
C ASP A 225 6.56 -15.71 15.63
N LEU A 226 5.67 -15.28 14.75
CA LEU A 226 4.77 -16.12 13.95
C LEU A 226 5.41 -16.64 12.64
N ASP A 227 6.73 -16.56 12.51
CA ASP A 227 7.50 -16.96 11.31
C ASP A 227 7.25 -16.08 10.07
N ALA A 228 6.80 -14.83 10.23
CA ALA A 228 6.87 -13.86 9.14
C ALA A 228 8.33 -13.43 8.88
N ASP A 229 8.71 -13.28 7.60
CA ASP A 229 10.05 -12.85 7.21
C ASP A 229 10.23 -11.33 7.34
N GLY A 230 9.12 -10.59 7.33
CA GLY A 230 9.12 -9.15 7.48
C GLY A 230 7.75 -8.57 7.76
N VAL A 231 7.71 -7.26 7.97
CA VAL A 231 6.47 -6.53 8.24
C VAL A 231 6.28 -5.36 7.29
N GLN A 232 5.02 -5.06 6.94
CA GLN A 232 4.67 -3.86 6.18
C GLN A 232 4.07 -2.81 7.11
N ILE A 233 4.70 -1.64 7.18
CA ILE A 233 4.33 -0.50 8.02
C ILE A 233 3.97 0.68 7.12
N ALA A 234 2.82 1.30 7.34
CA ALA A 234 2.37 2.46 6.57
C ALA A 234 2.14 3.69 7.47
N THR A 235 1.19 3.59 8.39
CA THR A 235 0.67 4.71 9.19
C THR A 235 1.75 5.48 9.93
N ALA A 236 2.73 4.80 10.54
CA ALA A 236 3.82 5.45 11.27
C ALA A 236 4.71 6.35 10.38
N PHE A 237 4.80 6.05 9.08
CA PHE A 237 5.56 6.84 8.13
C PHE A 237 4.80 8.07 7.59
N VAL A 238 3.49 8.18 7.83
CA VAL A 238 2.70 9.35 7.39
C VAL A 238 3.14 10.62 8.09
N THR A 239 3.40 10.55 9.39
CA THR A 239 3.82 11.69 10.20
C THR A 239 5.34 11.83 10.24
N THR A 240 5.98 11.69 9.08
CA THR A 240 7.42 11.92 8.94
C THR A 240 7.72 13.17 8.10
N GLU A 241 8.90 13.77 8.31
CA GLU A 241 9.36 14.90 7.52
C GLU A 241 9.40 14.54 6.03
N GLU A 242 9.86 13.32 5.72
CA GLU A 242 10.08 12.82 4.37
C GLU A 242 8.79 12.34 3.67
N CYS A 243 7.67 12.17 4.39
CA CYS A 243 6.38 11.90 3.77
C CYS A 243 6.03 13.01 2.78
N ASP A 244 5.66 12.63 1.54
CA ASP A 244 5.47 13.56 0.42
C ASP A 244 4.15 14.35 0.49
N ALA A 245 3.28 14.11 1.50
CA ALA A 245 2.04 14.84 1.71
C ALA A 245 2.26 16.20 2.36
N ASP A 246 1.32 17.13 2.11
CA ASP A 246 1.29 18.45 2.78
C ASP A 246 1.26 18.32 4.30
N ILE A 247 1.86 19.27 5.01
CA ILE A 247 1.93 19.26 6.47
C ILE A 247 0.56 19.13 7.14
N ARG A 248 -0.49 19.72 6.58
CA ARG A 248 -1.85 19.66 7.12
C ARG A 248 -2.45 18.24 7.07
N TYR A 249 -1.99 17.41 6.12
CA TYR A 249 -2.33 15.96 6.09
C TYR A 249 -1.74 15.27 7.33
N LYS A 250 -0.46 15.52 7.62
CA LYS A 250 0.26 14.94 8.77
C LYS A 250 -0.34 15.40 10.09
N GLU A 251 -0.66 16.70 10.19
CA GLU A 251 -1.34 17.29 11.35
C GLU A 251 -2.73 16.70 11.59
N ALA A 252 -3.45 16.32 10.53
CA ALA A 252 -4.75 15.65 10.68
C ALA A 252 -4.63 14.30 11.38
N TYR A 253 -3.52 13.56 11.19
CA TYR A 253 -3.24 12.34 11.94
C TYR A 253 -2.91 12.64 13.41
N ILE A 254 -2.04 13.64 13.67
CA ILE A 254 -1.62 14.02 15.02
C ILE A 254 -2.81 14.49 15.86
N ASN A 255 -3.77 15.16 15.22
CA ASN A 255 -4.97 15.68 15.89
C ASN A 255 -6.12 14.66 15.97
N ALA A 256 -6.01 13.51 15.31
CA ALA A 256 -7.04 12.48 15.34
C ALA A 256 -7.06 11.76 16.69
N LYS A 257 -8.26 11.42 17.16
CA LYS A 257 -8.48 10.61 18.34
C LYS A 257 -8.92 9.20 17.91
N GLU A 258 -8.90 8.25 18.84
CA GLU A 258 -9.31 6.88 18.57
C GLU A 258 -10.73 6.79 18.00
N GLU A 259 -11.67 7.56 18.55
CA GLU A 259 -13.05 7.62 18.10
C GLU A 259 -13.24 8.25 16.71
N ASP A 260 -12.23 8.95 16.19
CA ASP A 260 -12.24 9.49 14.82
C ASP A 260 -11.85 8.45 13.76
N ILE A 261 -11.33 7.30 14.16
CA ILE A 261 -10.94 6.23 13.21
C ILE A 261 -12.15 5.38 12.89
N ILE A 262 -12.65 5.46 11.66
CA ILE A 262 -13.89 4.82 11.23
C ILE A 262 -13.73 3.92 10.01
N ILE A 263 -14.64 2.97 9.85
CA ILE A 263 -14.82 2.23 8.59
C ILE A 263 -15.79 3.00 7.70
N VAL A 264 -15.38 3.23 6.47
CA VAL A 264 -16.14 3.96 5.46
C VAL A 264 -16.42 3.06 4.26
N GLN A 265 -17.50 3.34 3.54
CA GLN A 265 -17.74 2.74 2.23
C GLN A 265 -16.98 3.53 1.17
N SER A 266 -16.06 2.86 0.50
CA SER A 266 -15.30 3.47 -0.60
C SER A 266 -16.02 3.32 -1.94
N PRO A 267 -15.89 4.30 -2.84
CA PRO A 267 -16.38 4.21 -4.21
C PRO A 267 -15.85 3.03 -5.02
N VAL A 268 -14.75 2.41 -4.60
CA VAL A 268 -14.20 1.21 -5.27
C VAL A 268 -14.94 -0.09 -4.89
N GLY A 269 -16.01 0.00 -4.08
CA GLY A 269 -16.81 -1.17 -3.68
C GLY A 269 -16.23 -1.97 -2.50
N LEU A 270 -15.13 -1.54 -1.91
CA LEU A 270 -14.52 -2.13 -0.71
C LEU A 270 -14.75 -1.24 0.50
N PRO A 271 -14.82 -1.77 1.73
CA PRO A 271 -14.71 -0.95 2.92
C PRO A 271 -13.31 -0.32 3.00
N GLY A 272 -13.21 0.84 3.63
CA GLY A 272 -11.95 1.51 3.88
C GLY A 272 -11.87 2.02 5.31
N ARG A 273 -10.65 2.19 5.85
CA ARG A 273 -10.47 2.85 7.14
C ARG A 273 -9.92 4.24 6.94
N ALA A 274 -10.59 5.23 7.58
CA ALA A 274 -10.30 6.63 7.39
C ALA A 274 -10.55 7.46 8.66
N ILE A 275 -10.02 8.67 8.70
CA ILE A 275 -10.33 9.67 9.74
C ILE A 275 -11.70 10.28 9.45
N ASN A 276 -12.58 10.35 10.46
CA ASN A 276 -13.92 10.96 10.44
C ASN A 276 -13.86 12.48 10.45
N ASN A 277 -13.30 13.07 9.41
CA ASN A 277 -13.15 14.51 9.25
C ASN A 277 -14.45 15.19 8.74
N ALA A 278 -14.39 16.50 8.46
CA ALA A 278 -15.54 17.26 7.94
C ALA A 278 -16.10 16.69 6.64
N PHE A 279 -15.25 16.19 5.74
CA PHE A 279 -15.68 15.56 4.47
C PHE A 279 -16.50 14.30 4.71
N MET A 280 -16.02 13.38 5.55
CA MET A 280 -16.74 12.12 5.83
C MET A 280 -18.06 12.37 6.58
N LYS A 281 -18.09 13.36 7.47
CA LYS A 281 -19.34 13.81 8.13
C LYS A 281 -20.36 14.34 7.11
N ARG A 282 -19.92 15.10 6.09
CA ARG A 282 -20.79 15.54 4.99
C ARG A 282 -21.27 14.38 4.12
N VAL A 283 -20.39 13.47 3.70
CA VAL A 283 -20.77 12.28 2.94
C VAL A 283 -21.88 11.51 3.67
N LYS A 284 -21.73 11.34 4.99
CA LYS A 284 -22.75 10.64 5.82
C LYS A 284 -24.07 11.42 5.89
N ALA A 285 -24.02 12.74 6.01
CA ALA A 285 -25.21 13.59 6.16
C ALA A 285 -25.98 13.75 4.83
N GLU A 286 -25.28 13.95 3.73
CA GLU A 286 -25.84 14.20 2.40
C GLU A 286 -26.09 12.92 1.59
N GLY A 287 -25.50 11.79 2.02
CA GLY A 287 -25.57 10.49 1.34
C GLY A 287 -24.68 10.43 0.08
N ARG A 288 -24.45 11.56 -0.59
CA ARG A 288 -23.64 11.64 -1.80
C ARG A 288 -23.08 13.05 -2.00
N ILE A 289 -21.81 13.13 -2.39
CA ILE A 289 -21.15 14.36 -2.89
C ILE A 289 -20.81 14.11 -4.36
N ALA A 290 -21.54 14.76 -5.27
CA ALA A 290 -21.33 14.54 -6.70
C ALA A 290 -19.90 14.95 -7.13
N PRO A 291 -19.20 14.13 -7.94
CA PRO A 291 -17.91 14.49 -8.50
C PRO A 291 -17.98 15.79 -9.32
N LYS A 292 -17.00 16.66 -9.17
CA LYS A 292 -16.88 17.87 -9.99
C LYS A 292 -16.28 17.54 -11.36
N HIS A 293 -15.35 16.62 -11.38
CA HIS A 293 -14.68 16.12 -12.57
C HIS A 293 -14.46 14.61 -12.49
N CYS A 294 -14.50 13.92 -13.63
CA CYS A 294 -14.20 12.49 -13.68
C CYS A 294 -12.80 12.25 -14.26
N HIS A 295 -11.89 11.74 -13.42
CA HIS A 295 -10.51 11.43 -13.81
C HIS A 295 -10.37 10.04 -14.45
N ARG A 296 -11.49 9.30 -14.67
CA ARG A 296 -11.51 7.93 -15.24
C ARG A 296 -10.44 7.01 -14.65
N CYS A 297 -10.27 7.06 -13.34
CA CYS A 297 -9.24 6.33 -12.61
C CYS A 297 -9.49 4.83 -12.49
N MET A 298 -10.74 4.38 -12.69
CA MET A 298 -11.17 2.98 -12.58
C MET A 298 -12.24 2.66 -13.63
N GLU A 299 -12.20 1.44 -14.18
CA GLU A 299 -13.18 0.98 -15.19
C GLU A 299 -14.61 0.86 -14.63
N ALA A 300 -14.76 0.34 -13.41
CA ALA A 300 -16.06 0.04 -12.81
C ALA A 300 -16.76 1.25 -12.16
N CYS A 301 -16.16 2.45 -12.15
CA CYS A 301 -16.75 3.62 -11.51
C CYS A 301 -17.80 4.29 -12.42
N ASN A 302 -19.03 4.47 -11.89
CA ASN A 302 -20.04 5.33 -12.50
C ASN A 302 -20.10 6.68 -11.77
N PRO A 303 -19.61 7.78 -12.37
CA PRO A 303 -19.60 9.10 -11.72
C PRO A 303 -21.00 9.64 -11.38
N ALA A 304 -22.06 9.17 -12.06
CA ALA A 304 -23.44 9.58 -11.80
C ALA A 304 -24.02 8.97 -10.51
N GLU A 305 -23.48 7.84 -10.05
CA GLU A 305 -24.01 7.06 -8.92
C GLU A 305 -23.06 6.97 -7.73
N THR A 306 -21.76 7.19 -7.96
CA THR A 306 -20.75 7.07 -6.89
C THR A 306 -21.02 8.00 -5.72
N LEU A 307 -20.72 7.55 -4.50
CA LEU A 307 -20.91 8.34 -3.27
C LEU A 307 -20.12 9.66 -3.31
N TYR A 308 -18.90 9.61 -3.81
CA TYR A 308 -17.99 10.76 -4.03
C TYR A 308 -16.88 10.36 -4.99
N CYS A 309 -16.13 11.33 -5.53
CA CYS A 309 -14.94 11.01 -6.31
C CYS A 309 -13.77 10.68 -5.38
N ILE A 310 -13.32 9.41 -5.42
CA ILE A 310 -12.19 8.99 -4.59
C ILE A 310 -10.90 9.71 -4.97
N THR A 311 -10.67 9.93 -6.26
CA THR A 311 -9.48 10.65 -6.75
C THR A 311 -9.46 12.09 -6.25
N GLU A 312 -10.57 12.84 -6.36
CA GLU A 312 -10.67 14.19 -5.81
C GLU A 312 -10.43 14.21 -4.29
N GLY A 313 -11.05 13.26 -3.56
CA GLY A 313 -10.88 13.15 -2.11
C GLY A 313 -9.42 12.90 -1.70
N LEU A 314 -8.72 12.00 -2.39
CA LEU A 314 -7.32 11.68 -2.09
C LEU A 314 -6.34 12.77 -2.56
N VAL A 315 -6.60 13.42 -3.70
CA VAL A 315 -5.79 14.56 -4.17
C VAL A 315 -5.96 15.76 -3.26
N ASN A 316 -7.17 16.03 -2.79
CA ASN A 316 -7.41 17.07 -1.77
C ASN A 316 -6.63 16.76 -0.48
N ALA A 317 -6.59 15.49 -0.06
CA ALA A 317 -5.85 15.07 1.11
C ALA A 317 -4.36 15.43 0.99
N VAL A 318 -3.69 14.94 -0.06
CA VAL A 318 -2.26 15.16 -0.23
C VAL A 318 -1.89 16.64 -0.42
N LYS A 319 -2.80 17.46 -0.98
CA LYS A 319 -2.65 18.92 -1.12
C LYS A 319 -2.99 19.70 0.17
N GLY A 320 -3.36 19.00 1.25
CA GLY A 320 -3.67 19.62 2.54
C GLY A 320 -5.07 20.26 2.64
N ASN A 321 -5.97 19.99 1.70
CA ASN A 321 -7.36 20.42 1.73
C ASN A 321 -8.20 19.46 2.61
N VAL A 322 -7.78 19.23 3.84
CA VAL A 322 -8.25 18.16 4.73
C VAL A 322 -9.75 18.17 5.03
N ASN A 323 -10.41 19.32 4.90
CA ASN A 323 -11.85 19.46 5.12
C ASN A 323 -12.71 18.95 3.93
N ASP A 324 -12.11 18.79 2.77
CA ASP A 324 -12.71 18.28 1.54
C ASP A 324 -12.04 16.97 1.06
N ALA A 325 -11.40 16.24 1.97
CA ALA A 325 -10.49 15.16 1.68
C ALA A 325 -10.90 13.85 2.31
N LEU A 326 -10.63 12.75 1.62
CA LEU A 326 -10.62 11.41 2.19
C LEU A 326 -9.24 11.13 2.79
N LEU A 327 -9.17 10.98 4.10
CA LEU A 327 -7.93 10.71 4.84
C LEU A 327 -7.90 9.23 5.25
N PHE A 328 -7.40 8.36 4.40
CA PHE A 328 -7.21 6.96 4.75
C PHE A 328 -6.13 6.80 5.82
N CYS A 329 -6.34 5.89 6.77
CA CYS A 329 -5.42 5.65 7.89
C CYS A 329 -5.54 4.22 8.43
N GLY A 330 -4.52 3.72 9.10
CA GLY A 330 -4.59 2.47 9.87
C GLY A 330 -5.36 2.63 11.18
N ALA A 331 -5.67 1.52 11.85
CA ALA A 331 -6.43 1.52 13.10
C ALA A 331 -5.76 2.33 14.22
N ASP A 332 -4.43 2.35 14.25
CA ASP A 332 -3.64 3.03 15.29
C ASP A 332 -3.16 4.45 14.85
N ALA A 333 -3.78 5.07 13.84
CA ALA A 333 -3.36 6.38 13.36
C ALA A 333 -3.41 7.49 14.42
N TRP A 334 -4.34 7.38 15.35
CA TRP A 334 -4.53 8.28 16.47
C TRP A 334 -3.36 8.31 17.49
N LYS A 335 -2.44 7.32 17.41
CA LYS A 335 -1.23 7.27 18.25
C LYS A 335 -0.12 8.19 17.76
N ALA A 336 -0.28 8.82 16.60
CA ALA A 336 0.67 9.80 16.11
C ALA A 336 0.65 11.04 16.99
N ASP A 337 1.80 11.44 17.51
CA ASP A 337 1.94 12.53 18.50
C ASP A 337 2.73 13.73 17.97
N ARG A 338 3.60 13.52 16.99
CA ARG A 338 4.46 14.56 16.41
C ARG A 338 4.97 14.16 15.02
N ILE A 339 5.55 15.13 14.33
CA ILE A 339 6.35 14.87 13.14
C ILE A 339 7.70 14.28 13.57
N LYS A 340 8.11 13.19 12.93
CA LYS A 340 9.37 12.47 13.15
C LYS A 340 10.17 12.44 11.84
N THR A 341 11.41 12.04 11.89
CA THR A 341 12.14 11.61 10.68
C THR A 341 11.86 10.12 10.43
N VAL A 342 12.02 9.66 9.19
CA VAL A 342 11.98 8.22 8.85
C VAL A 342 12.96 7.43 9.72
N LYS A 343 14.15 7.99 9.97
CA LYS A 343 15.14 7.38 10.83
C LYS A 343 14.62 7.16 12.26
N GLU A 344 13.99 8.17 12.89
CA GLU A 344 13.40 8.04 14.22
C GLU A 344 12.34 6.95 14.25
N VAL A 345 11.46 6.90 13.23
CA VAL A 345 10.43 5.83 13.13
C VAL A 345 11.08 4.45 13.05
N ILE A 346 12.09 4.26 12.19
CA ILE A 346 12.79 2.98 12.08
C ILE A 346 13.50 2.61 13.38
N GLU A 347 14.09 3.56 14.10
CA GLU A 347 14.73 3.32 15.39
C GLU A 347 13.72 2.88 16.45
N GLU A 348 12.50 3.41 16.48
CA GLU A 348 11.44 2.99 17.40
C GLU A 348 11.03 1.52 17.19
N PHE A 349 11.10 1.01 15.96
CA PHE A 349 10.82 -0.39 15.66
C PHE A 349 12.00 -1.33 15.90
N THR A 350 13.23 -0.82 15.82
CA THR A 350 14.43 -1.67 15.79
C THR A 350 15.27 -1.64 17.07
N LYS A 351 15.18 -0.58 17.87
CA LYS A 351 15.88 -0.41 19.17
C LYS A 351 14.95 -0.68 20.33
#